data_b50ddd87a4d23edae98e4b913db70cb2
#
_entry.id   b50ddd87a4d23edae98e4b913db70cb2
#
_cell.length_a   1.000
_cell.length_b   1.000
_cell.length_c   1.000
_cell.angle_alpha   90.00
_cell.angle_beta   90.00
_cell.angle_gamma   90.00
#
_symmetry.space_group_name_H-M   'P 1'
#
loop_
_entity.id
_entity.type
_entity.pdbx_description
1 polymer ?
#
loop_
_entity_poly.entity_id
_entity_poly.type
_entity_poly.pdbx_seq_one_letter_code
_entity_poly.pdbx_strand_id
1 'polypeptide(L)'
;GHMKLQFLGAAGQVTGSMTLVELSSCKFLIDCGQFQGTVKEEALNKEKFQFDVHDIDFVILTHAHIDHTGRIPLLVKDGFNGKVFCTPPTSHLSEILLKDSGKIHETETAWENKKRKRAGLDLVKPLFTENDAIESLQYLYPVPYETEHRINDQLSFKYIKAGHLLGS
;
A
#
# COMPACT_ATOMS: atom_id res chain seq x y z
N GLY A 1 2.87 26.03 -9.16
CA GLY A 1 1.85 25.02 -9.16
C GLY A 1 1.29 24.78 -7.78
N HIS A 2 0.08 24.36 -7.74
CA HIS A 2 -0.59 24.01 -6.49
C HIS A 2 -0.30 22.56 -6.13
N MET A 3 0.07 22.35 -4.86
CA MET A 3 0.20 21.01 -4.30
C MET A 3 -0.99 20.80 -3.38
N LYS A 4 -1.70 19.67 -3.57
CA LYS A 4 -2.81 19.29 -2.73
C LYS A 4 -2.46 17.99 -2.02
N LEU A 5 -2.59 17.99 -0.69
CA LEU A 5 -2.37 16.83 0.15
C LEU A 5 -3.69 16.39 0.76
N GLN A 6 -3.96 15.09 0.70
CA GLN A 6 -5.13 14.50 1.32
C GLN A 6 -4.74 13.23 2.07
N PHE A 7 -4.93 13.24 3.39
CA PHE A 7 -4.72 12.06 4.21
C PHE A 7 -5.94 11.14 4.08
N LEU A 8 -5.69 9.91 3.65
CA LEU A 8 -6.73 8.91 3.38
C LEU A 8 -6.81 7.82 4.44
N GLY A 9 -6.09 7.96 5.54
CA GLY A 9 -6.27 7.13 6.72
C GLY A 9 -7.58 7.48 7.41
N ALA A 10 -8.13 6.55 8.21
CA ALA A 10 -9.33 6.84 8.99
C ALA A 10 -8.99 7.81 10.12
N ALA A 11 -9.88 8.77 10.39
CA ALA A 11 -9.70 9.72 11.47
C ALA A 11 -9.56 9.00 12.82
N GLY A 12 -8.55 9.36 13.60
CA GLY A 12 -8.27 8.74 14.88
C GLY A 12 -7.54 7.40 14.81
N GLN A 13 -7.21 6.92 13.62
CA GLN A 13 -6.46 5.69 13.40
C GLN A 13 -4.97 5.96 13.36
N VAL A 14 -4.17 5.05 13.94
CA VAL A 14 -2.70 5.09 13.84
C VAL A 14 -2.17 4.14 12.77
N THR A 15 -3.03 3.33 12.15
CA THR A 15 -2.66 2.38 11.08
C THR A 15 -3.38 2.76 9.78
N GLY A 16 -3.03 2.08 8.69
CA GLY A 16 -3.61 2.36 7.38
C GLY A 16 -3.07 3.64 6.76
N SER A 17 -1.79 3.94 6.98
CA SER A 17 -1.16 5.15 6.46
C SER A 17 -1.28 5.26 4.95
N MET A 18 -1.81 6.37 4.48
CA MET A 18 -1.94 6.68 3.05
C MET A 18 -2.17 8.17 2.87
N THR A 19 -1.30 8.82 2.11
CA THR A 19 -1.46 10.23 1.76
C THR A 19 -1.46 10.37 0.26
N LEU A 20 -2.51 11.00 -0.28
CA LEU A 20 -2.61 11.32 -1.70
C LEU A 20 -2.01 12.70 -1.92
N VAL A 21 -1.07 12.79 -2.85
CA VAL A 21 -0.42 14.04 -3.25
C VAL A 21 -0.81 14.34 -4.69
N GLU A 22 -1.40 15.51 -4.91
CA GLU A 22 -1.77 15.95 -6.25
C GLU A 22 -0.94 17.19 -6.61
N LEU A 23 -0.18 17.07 -7.68
CA LEU A 23 0.54 18.16 -8.31
C LEU A 23 -0.06 18.39 -9.70
N SER A 24 0.27 19.51 -10.31
CA SER A 24 -0.18 19.77 -11.70
C SER A 24 0.36 18.75 -12.69
N SER A 25 1.51 18.15 -12.40
CA SER A 25 2.21 17.22 -13.31
C SER A 25 2.04 15.75 -12.99
N CYS A 26 1.62 15.40 -11.76
CA CYS A 26 1.49 14.01 -11.35
C CYS A 26 0.62 13.87 -10.08
N LYS A 27 0.19 12.66 -9.85
CA LYS A 27 -0.59 12.28 -8.66
C LYS A 27 0.02 11.00 -8.11
N PHE A 28 0.31 10.98 -6.82
CA PHE A 28 0.97 9.82 -6.22
C PHE A 28 0.56 9.62 -4.76
N LEU A 29 0.89 8.44 -4.24
CA LEU A 29 0.64 8.09 -2.84
C LEU A 29 1.95 8.06 -2.06
N ILE A 30 1.89 8.52 -0.82
CA ILE A 30 2.91 8.21 0.18
C ILE A 30 2.31 7.17 1.09
N ASP A 31 2.88 5.97 1.06
CA ASP A 31 2.39 4.77 1.72
C ASP A 31 1.04 4.28 1.20
N CYS A 32 0.76 3.02 1.42
CA CYS A 32 -0.49 2.36 1.06
C CYS A 32 -0.70 1.23 2.07
N GLY A 33 -1.01 1.63 3.30
CA GLY A 33 -1.00 0.76 4.46
C GLY A 33 -2.30 0.01 4.70
N GLN A 34 -2.19 -1.05 5.49
CA GLN A 34 -3.31 -1.86 5.93
C GLN A 34 -3.79 -1.33 7.29
N PHE A 35 -5.11 -1.22 7.45
CA PHE A 35 -5.70 -0.94 8.75
C PHE A 35 -5.58 -2.18 9.63
N GLN A 36 -5.15 -1.97 10.86
CA GLN A 36 -4.94 -3.03 11.86
C GLN A 36 -5.63 -2.61 13.16
N GLY A 37 -6.05 -3.59 13.96
CA GLY A 37 -6.66 -3.33 15.26
C GLY A 37 -7.95 -4.11 15.46
N THR A 38 -9.04 -3.42 15.78
CA THR A 38 -10.34 -4.06 16.00
C THR A 38 -10.93 -4.61 14.69
N VAL A 39 -11.93 -5.49 14.81
CA VAL A 39 -12.65 -6.02 13.64
C VAL A 39 -13.22 -4.89 12.79
N LYS A 40 -13.74 -3.84 13.43
CA LYS A 40 -14.30 -2.68 12.74
C LYS A 40 -13.23 -1.91 11.98
N GLU A 41 -12.05 -1.73 12.58
CA GLU A 41 -10.93 -1.05 11.94
C GLU A 41 -10.39 -1.86 10.76
N GLU A 42 -10.22 -3.16 10.93
CA GLU A 42 -9.72 -4.03 9.86
C GLU A 42 -10.72 -4.15 8.69
N ALA A 43 -12.02 -3.98 8.96
CA ALA A 43 -13.03 -3.98 7.90
C ALA A 43 -12.84 -2.83 6.90
N LEU A 44 -12.15 -1.75 7.29
CA LEU A 44 -11.84 -0.64 6.39
C LEU A 44 -10.96 -1.06 5.21
N ASN A 45 -10.19 -2.14 5.35
CA ASN A 45 -9.36 -2.66 4.26
C ASN A 45 -10.19 -3.17 3.08
N LYS A 46 -11.46 -3.49 3.29
CA LYS A 46 -12.35 -4.00 2.25
C LYS A 46 -13.05 -2.88 1.47
N GLU A 47 -12.94 -1.66 1.94
CA GLU A 47 -13.54 -0.51 1.26
C GLU A 47 -12.73 -0.17 0.00
N LYS A 48 -13.43 0.35 -1.01
CA LYS A 48 -12.78 0.82 -2.24
C LYS A 48 -11.87 2.01 -1.92
N PHE A 49 -10.80 2.15 -2.69
CA PHE A 49 -9.97 3.35 -2.61
C PHE A 49 -10.81 4.58 -2.97
N GLN A 50 -10.51 5.70 -2.30
CA GLN A 50 -11.24 6.96 -2.46
C GLN A 50 -10.74 7.78 -3.65
N PHE A 51 -10.04 7.17 -4.59
CA PHE A 51 -9.50 7.78 -5.80
C PHE A 51 -9.54 6.76 -6.92
N ASP A 52 -9.38 7.21 -8.15
CA ASP A 52 -9.22 6.31 -9.29
C ASP A 52 -7.77 5.78 -9.30
N VAL A 53 -7.62 4.47 -9.11
CA VAL A 53 -6.30 3.83 -9.05
C VAL A 53 -5.49 4.07 -10.32
N HIS A 54 -6.17 4.18 -11.48
CA HIS A 54 -5.50 4.44 -12.75
C HIS A 54 -4.87 5.83 -12.84
N ASP A 55 -5.30 6.77 -11.99
CA ASP A 55 -4.74 8.12 -11.95
C ASP A 55 -3.45 8.20 -11.13
N ILE A 56 -3.12 7.16 -10.38
CA ILE A 56 -1.92 7.16 -9.52
C ILE A 56 -0.70 6.83 -10.36
N ASP A 57 0.22 7.78 -10.44
CA ASP A 57 1.42 7.65 -11.27
C ASP A 57 2.50 6.79 -10.60
N PHE A 58 2.63 6.92 -9.29
CA PHE A 58 3.61 6.13 -8.52
C PHE A 58 3.27 6.16 -7.03
N VAL A 59 3.96 5.34 -6.26
CA VAL A 59 3.86 5.29 -4.79
C VAL A 59 5.26 5.46 -4.22
N ILE A 60 5.36 6.15 -3.09
CA ILE A 60 6.59 6.24 -2.30
C ILE A 60 6.32 5.57 -0.96
N LEU A 61 7.09 4.54 -0.63
CA LEU A 61 7.00 3.87 0.67
C LEU A 61 8.00 4.47 1.65
N THR A 62 7.54 4.75 2.86
CA THR A 62 8.40 5.24 3.93
C THR A 62 8.96 4.13 4.79
N HIS A 63 8.17 3.07 5.00
CA HIS A 63 8.51 1.92 5.86
C HIS A 63 8.08 0.61 5.24
N ALA A 64 8.63 -0.51 5.73
CA ALA A 64 8.24 -1.84 5.30
C ALA A 64 7.03 -2.40 6.05
N HIS A 65 6.64 -1.82 7.17
CA HIS A 65 5.57 -2.35 8.02
C HIS A 65 4.23 -2.41 7.28
N ILE A 66 3.41 -3.37 7.64
CA ILE A 66 2.11 -3.61 6.97
C ILE A 66 1.16 -2.42 7.08
N ASP A 67 1.23 -1.63 8.13
CA ASP A 67 0.44 -0.40 8.26
C ASP A 67 0.88 0.72 7.29
N HIS A 68 1.98 0.54 6.57
CA HIS A 68 2.45 1.44 5.51
C HIS A 68 2.44 0.80 4.11
N THR A 69 2.44 -0.53 4.00
CA THR A 69 2.60 -1.25 2.74
C THR A 69 1.48 -2.23 2.43
N GLY A 70 0.67 -2.56 3.42
CA GLY A 70 -0.19 -3.75 3.39
C GLY A 70 -1.31 -3.76 2.36
N ARG A 71 -1.66 -2.63 1.74
CA ARG A 71 -2.64 -2.58 0.66
C ARG A 71 -2.02 -2.41 -0.73
N ILE A 72 -0.69 -2.48 -0.85
CA ILE A 72 -0.03 -2.46 -2.16
C ILE A 72 -0.55 -3.58 -3.07
N PRO A 73 -0.69 -4.84 -2.60
CA PRO A 73 -1.25 -5.88 -3.47
C PRO A 73 -2.66 -5.56 -3.95
N LEU A 74 -3.49 -4.92 -3.13
CA LEU A 74 -4.83 -4.47 -3.54
C LEU A 74 -4.76 -3.37 -4.59
N LEU A 75 -3.86 -2.43 -4.41
CA LEU A 75 -3.68 -1.33 -5.35
C LEU A 75 -3.32 -1.85 -6.74
N VAL A 76 -2.38 -2.79 -6.80
CA VAL A 76 -1.98 -3.45 -8.06
C VAL A 76 -3.14 -4.24 -8.65
N LYS A 77 -3.86 -4.99 -7.82
CA LYS A 77 -5.01 -5.76 -8.25
C LYS A 77 -6.12 -4.88 -8.85
N ASP A 78 -6.27 -3.65 -8.33
CA ASP A 78 -7.26 -2.70 -8.80
C ASP A 78 -6.81 -1.91 -10.03
N GLY A 79 -5.61 -2.17 -10.54
CA GLY A 79 -5.15 -1.61 -11.81
C GLY A 79 -3.96 -0.65 -11.75
N PHE A 80 -3.33 -0.49 -10.59
CA PHE A 80 -2.11 0.32 -10.50
C PHE A 80 -1.00 -0.29 -11.38
N ASN A 81 -0.37 0.53 -12.18
CA ASN A 81 0.67 0.10 -13.12
C ASN A 81 1.88 1.06 -13.12
N GLY A 82 2.24 1.57 -11.98
CA GLY A 82 3.39 2.45 -11.81
C GLY A 82 4.48 1.82 -10.99
N LYS A 83 5.44 2.63 -10.58
CA LYS A 83 6.53 2.20 -9.69
C LYS A 83 6.16 2.45 -8.24
N VAL A 84 6.59 1.56 -7.37
CA VAL A 84 6.50 1.72 -5.92
C VAL A 84 7.92 1.93 -5.42
N PHE A 85 8.28 3.19 -5.19
CA PHE A 85 9.63 3.54 -4.73
C PHE A 85 9.80 3.18 -3.26
N CYS A 86 10.96 2.67 -2.92
CA CYS A 86 11.30 2.28 -1.55
C CYS A 86 12.82 2.25 -1.40
N THR A 87 13.29 2.08 -0.16
CA THR A 87 14.70 1.79 0.08
C THR A 87 14.98 0.31 -0.20
N PRO A 88 16.25 -0.08 -0.45
CA PRO A 88 16.59 -1.50 -0.62
C PRO A 88 16.16 -2.37 0.55
N PRO A 89 16.41 -2.01 1.84
CA PRO A 89 15.92 -2.81 2.95
C PRO A 89 14.39 -2.93 2.98
N THR A 90 13.66 -1.86 2.68
CA THR A 90 12.20 -1.88 2.63
C THR A 90 11.70 -2.83 1.56
N SER A 91 12.34 -2.83 0.38
CA SER A 91 12.00 -3.76 -0.70
C SER A 91 12.14 -5.21 -0.24
N HIS A 92 13.24 -5.53 0.39
CA HIS A 92 13.51 -6.91 0.87
C HIS A 92 12.52 -7.35 1.95
N LEU A 93 12.27 -6.49 2.94
CA LEU A 93 11.32 -6.80 4.01
C LEU A 93 9.88 -6.87 3.49
N SER A 94 9.50 -5.98 2.58
CA SER A 94 8.16 -5.98 1.99
C SER A 94 7.87 -7.28 1.24
N GLU A 95 8.86 -7.84 0.56
CA GLU A 95 8.73 -9.13 -0.11
C GLU A 95 8.27 -10.22 0.87
N ILE A 96 8.91 -10.27 2.04
CA ILE A 96 8.58 -11.27 3.07
C ILE A 96 7.23 -10.97 3.69
N LEU A 97 7.02 -9.73 4.13
CA LEU A 97 5.83 -9.35 4.90
C LEU A 97 4.55 -9.38 4.08
N LEU A 98 4.60 -8.97 2.81
CA LEU A 98 3.41 -8.99 1.95
C LEU A 98 2.98 -10.40 1.58
N LYS A 99 3.93 -11.29 1.32
CA LYS A 99 3.62 -12.71 1.07
C LYS A 99 3.00 -13.36 2.30
N ASP A 100 3.57 -13.11 3.47
CA ASP A 100 3.04 -13.62 4.72
C ASP A 100 1.64 -13.10 4.99
N SER A 101 1.40 -11.81 4.76
CA SER A 101 0.08 -11.20 4.90
C SER A 101 -0.95 -11.86 3.97
N GLY A 102 -0.57 -12.15 2.73
CA GLY A 102 -1.44 -12.86 1.79
C GLY A 102 -1.83 -14.25 2.29
N LYS A 103 -0.88 -15.00 2.85
CA LYS A 103 -1.16 -16.32 3.45
C LYS A 103 -2.12 -16.20 4.63
N ILE A 104 -1.93 -15.20 5.48
CA ILE A 104 -2.81 -14.96 6.63
C ILE A 104 -4.23 -14.67 6.14
N HIS A 105 -4.38 -13.81 5.15
CA HIS A 105 -5.71 -13.51 4.58
C HIS A 105 -6.39 -14.76 4.02
N GLU A 106 -5.65 -15.62 3.33
CA GLU A 106 -6.19 -16.88 2.81
C GLU A 106 -6.64 -17.80 3.92
N THR A 107 -5.83 -17.94 4.98
CA THR A 107 -6.14 -18.81 6.12
C THR A 107 -7.36 -18.31 6.87
N GLU A 108 -7.42 -17.01 7.17
CA GLU A 108 -8.55 -16.41 7.87
C GLU A 108 -9.85 -16.53 7.05
N THR A 109 -9.74 -16.33 5.74
CA THR A 109 -10.90 -16.48 4.84
C THR A 109 -11.40 -17.92 4.78
N ALA A 110 -10.49 -18.89 4.77
CA ALA A 110 -10.88 -20.30 4.81
C ALA A 110 -11.67 -20.65 6.08
N TRP A 111 -11.24 -20.11 7.22
CA TRP A 111 -11.95 -20.27 8.50
C TRP A 111 -13.34 -19.63 8.46
N GLU A 112 -13.42 -18.40 7.98
CA GLU A 112 -14.66 -17.66 7.84
C GLU A 112 -15.62 -18.40 6.92
N ASN A 113 -15.15 -18.92 5.81
CA ASN A 113 -15.97 -19.63 4.83
C ASN A 113 -16.51 -20.97 5.36
N LYS A 114 -15.80 -21.63 6.25
CA LYS A 114 -16.34 -22.81 6.92
C LYS A 114 -17.59 -22.47 7.74
N LYS A 115 -17.53 -21.36 8.50
CA LYS A 115 -18.65 -20.87 9.29
C LYS A 115 -19.80 -20.42 8.39
N ARG A 116 -19.50 -19.71 7.32
CA ARG A 116 -20.50 -19.20 6.38
C ARG A 116 -21.23 -20.35 5.69
N LYS A 117 -20.52 -21.37 5.26
CA LYS A 117 -21.11 -22.54 4.62
C LYS A 117 -22.09 -23.23 5.56
N ARG A 118 -21.74 -23.41 6.84
CA ARG A 118 -22.63 -24.00 7.85
C ARG A 118 -23.88 -23.18 8.08
N ALA A 119 -23.76 -21.86 7.99
CA ALA A 119 -24.87 -20.92 8.21
C ALA A 119 -25.69 -20.65 6.94
N GLY A 120 -25.34 -21.26 5.80
CA GLY A 120 -26.02 -21.02 4.53
C GLY A 120 -25.76 -19.65 3.94
N LEU A 121 -24.66 -19.00 4.32
CA LEU A 121 -24.28 -17.69 3.80
C LEU A 121 -23.32 -17.83 2.61
N ASP A 122 -23.29 -16.81 1.75
CA ASP A 122 -22.36 -16.76 0.63
C ASP A 122 -20.92 -16.76 1.12
N LEU A 123 -20.03 -17.41 0.35
CA LEU A 123 -18.61 -17.40 0.64
C LEU A 123 -17.99 -16.05 0.29
N VAL A 124 -16.95 -15.67 1.01
CA VAL A 124 -16.20 -14.45 0.77
C VAL A 124 -14.81 -14.77 0.23
N LYS A 125 -14.20 -13.79 -0.42
CA LYS A 125 -12.84 -13.90 -0.94
C LYS A 125 -11.86 -13.28 0.04
N PRO A 126 -10.59 -13.74 0.08
CA PRO A 126 -9.57 -13.06 0.86
C PRO A 126 -9.34 -11.64 0.34
N LEU A 127 -8.87 -10.76 1.20
CA LEU A 127 -8.52 -9.39 0.83
C LEU A 127 -7.55 -9.42 -0.36
N PHE A 128 -6.49 -10.19 -0.24
CA PHE A 128 -5.63 -10.61 -1.34
C PHE A 128 -4.95 -11.91 -0.95
N THR A 129 -4.46 -12.63 -1.96
CA THR A 129 -3.80 -13.92 -1.78
C THR A 129 -2.27 -13.76 -1.72
N GLU A 130 -1.57 -14.82 -1.33
CA GLU A 130 -0.12 -14.85 -1.45
C GLU A 130 0.32 -14.57 -2.89
N ASN A 131 -0.38 -15.14 -3.87
CA ASN A 131 -0.05 -14.92 -5.26
C ASN A 131 -0.25 -13.46 -5.68
N ASP A 132 -1.30 -12.81 -5.21
CA ASP A 132 -1.51 -11.38 -5.43
C ASP A 132 -0.34 -10.55 -4.87
N ALA A 133 0.16 -10.94 -3.69
CA ALA A 133 1.33 -10.29 -3.09
C ALA A 133 2.57 -10.49 -3.94
N ILE A 134 2.83 -11.72 -4.41
CA ILE A 134 3.97 -12.03 -5.28
C ILE A 134 3.92 -11.18 -6.55
N GLU A 135 2.76 -11.10 -7.18
CA GLU A 135 2.56 -10.28 -8.38
C GLU A 135 2.86 -8.81 -8.15
N SER A 136 2.53 -8.28 -6.97
CA SER A 136 2.78 -6.88 -6.66
C SER A 136 4.26 -6.54 -6.49
N LEU A 137 5.10 -7.52 -6.19
CA LEU A 137 6.53 -7.30 -5.93
C LEU A 137 7.28 -6.79 -7.16
N GLN A 138 6.82 -7.09 -8.36
CA GLN A 138 7.43 -6.60 -9.60
C GLN A 138 7.38 -5.07 -9.73
N TYR A 139 6.48 -4.42 -9.00
CA TYR A 139 6.33 -2.96 -9.03
C TYR A 139 7.23 -2.25 -8.04
N LEU A 140 7.87 -2.97 -7.11
CA LEU A 140 8.82 -2.39 -6.17
C LEU A 140 10.06 -1.91 -6.92
N TYR A 141 10.44 -0.66 -6.66
CA TYR A 141 11.59 -0.03 -7.30
C TYR A 141 12.51 0.57 -6.25
N PRO A 142 13.53 -0.20 -5.78
CA PRO A 142 14.45 0.29 -4.77
C PRO A 142 15.30 1.45 -5.29
N VAL A 143 15.46 2.48 -4.47
CA VAL A 143 16.35 3.61 -4.74
C VAL A 143 17.34 3.76 -3.59
N PRO A 144 18.62 4.05 -3.89
CA PRO A 144 19.64 4.14 -2.86
C PRO A 144 19.41 5.31 -1.90
N TYR A 145 19.91 5.18 -0.67
CA TYR A 145 19.96 6.29 0.27
C TYR A 145 20.80 7.43 -0.26
N GLU A 146 20.47 8.65 0.16
CA GLU A 146 21.24 9.86 -0.12
C GLU A 146 21.35 10.18 -1.63
N THR A 147 20.57 9.52 -2.46
CA THR A 147 20.54 9.74 -3.89
C THR A 147 19.25 10.43 -4.28
N GLU A 148 19.36 11.59 -4.90
CA GLU A 148 18.19 12.29 -5.41
C GLU A 148 17.60 11.53 -6.59
N HIS A 149 16.32 11.21 -6.51
CA HIS A 149 15.56 10.60 -7.59
C HIS A 149 14.61 11.66 -8.17
N ARG A 150 14.82 11.99 -9.42
CA ARG A 150 14.02 13.00 -10.10
C ARG A 150 12.85 12.34 -10.80
N ILE A 151 11.64 12.77 -10.46
CA ILE A 151 10.40 12.30 -11.09
C ILE A 151 10.12 13.13 -12.35
N ASN A 152 10.18 14.46 -12.22
CA ASN A 152 9.98 15.41 -13.31
C ASN A 152 10.62 16.75 -12.93
N ASP A 153 10.40 17.80 -13.70
CA ASP A 153 11.01 19.12 -13.46
C ASP A 153 10.54 19.76 -12.16
N GLN A 154 9.44 19.31 -11.59
CA GLN A 154 8.84 19.92 -10.40
C GLN A 154 9.04 19.08 -9.13
N LEU A 155 9.42 17.83 -9.27
CA LEU A 155 9.44 16.92 -8.14
C LEU A 155 10.66 16.01 -8.17
N SER A 156 11.36 15.99 -7.06
CA SER A 156 12.38 14.99 -6.76
C SER A 156 12.23 14.56 -5.30
N PHE A 157 12.82 13.44 -4.96
CA PHE A 157 12.86 12.96 -3.58
C PHE A 157 14.14 12.19 -3.32
N LYS A 158 14.46 12.01 -2.05
CA LYS A 158 15.54 11.13 -1.63
C LYS A 158 15.25 10.55 -0.25
N TYR A 159 15.73 9.34 -0.05
CA TYR A 159 15.73 8.73 1.28
C TYR A 159 17.03 9.08 1.98
N ILE A 160 16.93 9.53 3.22
CA ILE A 160 18.09 9.76 4.07
C ILE A 160 18.14 8.67 5.14
N LYS A 161 19.32 8.47 5.73
CA LYS A 161 19.49 7.48 6.80
C LYS A 161 18.52 7.74 7.94
N ALA A 162 18.20 6.69 8.70
CA ALA A 162 17.23 6.68 9.81
C ALA A 162 15.77 6.76 9.33
N GLY A 163 15.48 6.36 8.10
CA GLY A 163 14.11 6.22 7.60
C GLY A 163 13.39 7.53 7.27
N HIS A 164 14.12 8.62 7.15
CA HIS A 164 13.52 9.89 6.74
C HIS A 164 13.45 10.02 5.23
N LEU A 165 12.39 10.64 4.76
CA LEU A 165 12.14 10.92 3.34
C LEU A 165 12.10 12.43 3.14
N LEU A 166 12.86 12.93 2.18
CA LEU A 166 12.84 14.34 1.78
C LEU A 166 12.35 14.46 0.33
N GLY A 167 11.49 15.45 0.09
CA GLY A 167 11.00 15.78 -1.23
C GLY A 167 11.17 17.24 -1.56
N SER A 168 11.30 17.55 -2.84
CA SER A 168 11.34 18.92 -3.30
C SER A 168 10.78 19.05 -4.72
#